data_973f00be025a584f740338159546c0b3
#
_entry.id   973f00be025a584f740338159546c0b3
#
_cell.length_a   1.000
_cell.length_b   1.000
_cell.length_c   1.000
_cell.angle_alpha   90.00
_cell.angle_beta   90.00
_cell.angle_gamma   90.00
#
_symmetry.space_group_name_H-M   'P 1'
#
loop_
_entity.id
_entity.type
_entity.pdbx_description
1 polymer ?
#
loop_
_entity_poly.entity_id
_entity_poly.type
_entity_poly.pdbx_seq_one_letter_code
_entity_poly.pdbx_strand_id
1 'polypeptide(L)'
;MKAAYLREEIEIPKGVTITLDGMKVRVKGPKGEMEKDFTHIKGIQMSLSDNKLILETTFADRRKKAQFYTIIAHIKNAITGVTTGGFRYYLKVIFTHFPISVKVAGNEVQISNLIGEKNVRRAKILPGVKVTVKGEDIVVEGLDIEKVAQTAANIERATKITGFDKRVFADGIYIYKMEVIS
;
A
#
# COMPACT_ATOMS: atom_id res chain seq x y z
N MET A 1 -2.33 13.99 26.23
CA MET A 1 -2.85 15.36 26.15
C MET A 1 -4.12 15.35 25.31
N LYS A 2 -5.24 15.82 25.83
CA LYS A 2 -6.50 15.97 25.10
C LYS A 2 -6.44 17.27 24.31
N ALA A 3 -6.82 17.27 23.04
CA ALA A 3 -6.98 18.48 22.25
C ALA A 3 -8.46 18.87 22.22
N ALA A 4 -8.77 20.11 22.54
CA ALA A 4 -10.15 20.59 22.52
C ALA A 4 -10.71 20.65 21.09
N TYR A 5 -9.87 21.02 20.13
CA TYR A 5 -10.22 21.12 18.71
C TYR A 5 -9.00 20.79 17.85
N LEU A 6 -9.20 20.03 16.80
CA LEU A 6 -8.21 19.77 15.75
C LEU A 6 -8.86 20.08 14.40
N ARG A 7 -8.15 20.84 13.60
CA ARG A 7 -8.51 21.15 12.21
C ARG A 7 -7.26 21.07 11.35
N GLU A 8 -7.39 20.39 10.22
CA GLU A 8 -6.36 20.27 9.20
C GLU A 8 -6.95 20.48 7.82
N GLU A 9 -6.21 21.17 6.98
CA GLU A 9 -6.59 21.47 5.60
C GLU A 9 -5.65 20.73 4.65
N ILE A 10 -6.21 20.03 3.68
CA ILE A 10 -5.47 19.34 2.63
C ILE A 10 -5.75 20.08 1.32
N GLU A 11 -4.72 20.64 0.72
CA GLU A 11 -4.84 21.27 -0.58
C GLU A 11 -5.03 20.23 -1.67
N ILE A 12 -5.98 20.48 -2.57
CA ILE A 12 -6.29 19.62 -3.71
C ILE A 12 -5.49 20.16 -4.91
N PRO A 13 -4.53 19.40 -5.45
CA PRO A 13 -3.73 19.85 -6.58
C PRO A 13 -4.59 19.97 -7.85
N LYS A 14 -4.16 20.81 -8.77
CA LYS A 14 -4.84 21.00 -10.05
C LYS A 14 -4.95 19.67 -10.81
N GLY A 15 -6.14 19.38 -11.34
CA GLY A 15 -6.40 18.14 -12.07
C GLY A 15 -6.86 16.96 -11.18
N VAL A 16 -6.97 17.15 -9.87
CA VAL A 16 -7.56 16.16 -8.95
C VAL A 16 -8.93 16.66 -8.51
N THR A 17 -9.92 15.76 -8.54
CA THR A 17 -11.27 16.00 -8.02
C THR A 17 -11.53 15.09 -6.85
N ILE A 18 -12.00 15.65 -5.74
CA ILE A 18 -12.40 14.89 -4.55
C ILE A 18 -13.92 14.98 -4.41
N THR A 19 -14.55 13.85 -4.23
CA THR A 19 -16.00 13.76 -3.94
C THR A 19 -16.17 13.10 -2.58
N LEU A 20 -17.00 13.69 -1.73
CA LEU A 20 -17.35 13.17 -0.42
C LEU A 20 -18.77 12.59 -0.44
N ASP A 21 -18.92 11.37 0.05
CA ASP A 21 -20.19 10.75 0.39
C ASP A 21 -20.15 10.33 1.87
N GLY A 22 -20.50 11.27 2.75
CA GLY A 22 -20.32 11.11 4.18
C GLY A 22 -18.84 10.92 4.55
N MET A 23 -18.48 9.72 5.00
CA MET A 23 -17.09 9.33 5.36
C MET A 23 -16.39 8.53 4.26
N LYS A 24 -16.97 8.41 3.07
CA LYS A 24 -16.33 7.85 1.89
C LYS A 24 -15.72 8.96 1.07
N VAL A 25 -14.47 8.81 0.75
CA VAL A 25 -13.70 9.79 -0.03
C VAL A 25 -13.31 9.15 -1.35
N ARG A 26 -13.81 9.72 -2.44
CA ARG A 26 -13.42 9.32 -3.80
C ARG A 26 -12.49 10.38 -4.37
N VAL A 27 -11.31 9.95 -4.76
CA VAL A 27 -10.27 10.81 -5.33
C VAL A 27 -10.06 10.41 -6.78
N LYS A 28 -10.31 11.34 -7.70
CA LYS A 28 -10.12 11.15 -9.14
C LYS A 28 -9.03 12.09 -9.64
N GLY A 29 -8.07 11.55 -10.36
CA GLY A 29 -6.95 12.28 -10.92
C GLY A 29 -6.62 11.85 -12.34
N PRO A 30 -5.57 12.41 -12.93
CA PRO A 30 -5.17 12.14 -14.33
C PRO A 30 -4.73 10.68 -14.56
N LYS A 31 -4.27 10.00 -13.53
CA LYS A 31 -3.76 8.61 -13.64
C LYS A 31 -4.75 7.55 -13.17
N GLY A 32 -5.88 7.94 -12.59
CA GLY A 32 -6.91 7.00 -12.16
C GLY A 32 -7.80 7.54 -11.08
N GLU A 33 -8.56 6.63 -10.50
CA GLU A 33 -9.54 6.91 -9.45
C GLU A 33 -9.35 5.94 -8.29
N MET A 34 -9.49 6.45 -7.07
CA MET A 34 -9.44 5.67 -5.84
C MET A 34 -10.57 6.05 -4.90
N GLU A 35 -11.08 5.07 -4.17
CA GLU A 35 -12.07 5.26 -3.12
C GLU A 35 -11.52 4.74 -1.80
N LYS A 36 -11.69 5.53 -0.74
CA LYS A 36 -11.34 5.18 0.64
C LYS A 36 -12.58 5.33 1.52
N ASP A 37 -12.88 4.30 2.29
CA ASP A 37 -14.01 4.24 3.19
C ASP A 37 -13.56 4.37 4.66
N PHE A 38 -13.97 5.44 5.30
CA PHE A 38 -13.69 5.75 6.70
C PHE A 38 -14.94 5.70 7.60
N THR A 39 -16.03 5.10 7.15
CA THR A 39 -17.32 5.01 7.88
C THR A 39 -17.20 4.37 9.26
N HIS A 40 -16.18 3.54 9.45
CA HIS A 40 -15.88 2.90 10.74
C HIS A 40 -15.32 3.87 11.78
N ILE A 41 -14.88 5.07 11.38
CA ILE A 41 -14.31 6.09 12.26
C ILE A 41 -15.42 7.11 12.60
N LYS A 42 -15.67 7.32 13.89
CA LYS A 42 -16.72 8.23 14.37
C LYS A 42 -16.14 9.50 14.99
N GLY A 43 -16.87 10.60 14.87
CA GLY A 43 -16.54 11.86 15.52
C GLY A 43 -15.44 12.68 14.83
N ILE A 44 -15.21 12.44 13.55
CA ILE A 44 -14.42 13.28 12.66
C ILE A 44 -15.36 13.77 11.56
N GLN A 45 -15.30 15.05 11.26
CA GLN A 45 -16.09 15.69 10.20
C GLN A 45 -15.16 15.99 9.02
N MET A 46 -15.67 15.78 7.81
CA MET A 46 -15.00 16.13 6.57
C MET A 46 -15.89 17.07 5.77
N SER A 47 -15.31 18.15 5.26
CA SER A 47 -16.00 19.11 4.39
C SER A 47 -15.08 19.54 3.25
N LEU A 48 -15.67 19.84 2.10
CA LEU A 48 -14.98 20.40 0.96
C LEU A 48 -15.27 21.90 0.91
N SER A 49 -14.22 22.71 0.74
CA SER A 49 -14.34 24.14 0.54
C SER A 49 -13.40 24.54 -0.60
N ASP A 50 -13.97 25.05 -1.70
CA ASP A 50 -13.28 25.47 -2.90
C ASP A 50 -12.27 24.43 -3.41
N ASN A 51 -11.01 24.56 -3.05
CA ASN A 51 -9.92 23.69 -3.47
C ASN A 51 -9.22 22.98 -2.30
N LYS A 52 -9.91 22.88 -1.15
CA LYS A 52 -9.37 22.27 0.07
C LYS A 52 -10.32 21.26 0.66
N LEU A 53 -9.79 20.17 1.14
CA LEU A 53 -10.48 19.22 2.01
C LEU A 53 -10.14 19.57 3.46
N ILE A 54 -11.17 19.87 4.23
CA ILE A 54 -11.07 20.25 5.64
C ILE A 54 -11.51 19.08 6.49
N LEU A 55 -10.68 18.69 7.44
CA LEU A 55 -10.99 17.71 8.47
C LEU A 55 -11.02 18.39 9.83
N GLU A 56 -12.06 18.09 10.60
CA GLU A 56 -12.26 18.68 11.92
C GLU A 56 -12.69 17.63 12.93
N THR A 57 -12.24 17.79 14.17
CA THR A 57 -12.70 16.99 15.29
C THR A 57 -12.60 17.75 16.60
N THR A 58 -13.54 17.52 17.49
CA THR A 58 -13.59 18.11 18.83
C THR A 58 -13.29 17.07 19.89
N PHE A 59 -12.75 17.52 21.02
CA PHE A 59 -12.44 16.70 22.20
C PHE A 59 -11.64 15.42 21.86
N ALA A 60 -10.56 15.58 21.08
CA ALA A 60 -9.75 14.48 20.64
C ALA A 60 -8.86 13.93 21.77
N ASP A 61 -9.11 12.70 22.16
CA ASP A 61 -8.21 11.89 22.96
C ASP A 61 -7.03 11.38 22.10
N ARG A 62 -6.09 10.64 22.70
CA ARG A 62 -4.92 10.10 22.01
C ARG A 62 -5.31 9.20 20.82
N ARG A 63 -6.33 8.36 20.98
CA ARG A 63 -6.80 7.42 19.96
C ARG A 63 -7.46 8.15 18.80
N LYS A 64 -8.34 9.10 19.10
CA LYS A 64 -9.04 9.90 18.09
C LYS A 64 -8.07 10.78 17.30
N LYS A 65 -7.06 11.35 17.97
CA LYS A 65 -5.98 12.08 17.32
C LYS A 65 -5.18 11.20 16.36
N ALA A 66 -4.86 9.96 16.74
CA ALA A 66 -4.17 9.02 15.85
C ALA A 66 -5.01 8.68 14.62
N GLN A 67 -6.31 8.40 14.80
CA GLN A 67 -7.25 8.15 13.70
C GLN A 67 -7.36 9.36 12.76
N PHE A 68 -7.41 10.56 13.30
CA PHE A 68 -7.47 11.81 12.54
C PHE A 68 -6.28 11.96 11.58
N TYR A 69 -5.06 11.81 12.09
CA TYR A 69 -3.86 11.90 11.25
C TYR A 69 -3.70 10.70 10.30
N THR A 70 -4.24 9.55 10.65
CA THR A 70 -4.28 8.38 9.74
C THR A 70 -5.14 8.68 8.51
N ILE A 71 -6.34 9.24 8.69
CA ILE A 71 -7.20 9.64 7.56
C ILE A 71 -6.47 10.64 6.64
N ILE A 72 -5.83 11.65 7.24
CA ILE A 72 -5.07 12.66 6.48
C ILE A 72 -3.97 12.00 5.65
N ALA A 73 -3.21 11.06 6.23
CA ALA A 73 -2.16 10.33 5.53
C ALA A 73 -2.72 9.50 4.37
N HIS A 74 -3.82 8.78 4.58
CA HIS A 74 -4.48 8.01 3.53
C HIS A 74 -4.97 8.87 2.36
N ILE A 75 -5.55 10.03 2.67
CA ILE A 75 -6.04 10.96 1.63
C ILE A 75 -4.84 11.57 0.87
N LYS A 76 -3.77 11.99 1.55
CA LYS A 76 -2.55 12.49 0.90
C LYS A 76 -1.93 11.43 -0.01
N ASN A 77 -1.85 10.18 0.45
CA ASN A 77 -1.36 9.07 -0.37
C ASN A 77 -2.27 8.81 -1.58
N ALA A 78 -3.60 8.90 -1.41
CA ALA A 78 -4.54 8.76 -2.51
C ALA A 78 -4.34 9.86 -3.56
N ILE A 79 -4.21 11.13 -3.14
CA ILE A 79 -3.92 12.26 -4.03
C ILE A 79 -2.60 12.02 -4.78
N THR A 80 -1.54 11.64 -4.08
CA THR A 80 -0.25 11.33 -4.71
C THR A 80 -0.40 10.21 -5.73
N GLY A 81 -1.06 9.10 -5.37
CA GLY A 81 -1.24 7.96 -6.26
C GLY A 81 -1.95 8.30 -7.56
N VAL A 82 -3.05 9.07 -7.50
CA VAL A 82 -3.81 9.46 -8.71
C VAL A 82 -3.14 10.57 -9.52
N THR A 83 -2.20 11.31 -8.93
CA THR A 83 -1.46 12.39 -9.60
C THR A 83 -0.23 11.85 -10.31
N THR A 84 0.59 11.05 -9.62
CA THR A 84 1.89 10.59 -10.13
C THR A 84 1.81 9.28 -10.91
N GLY A 85 0.78 8.47 -10.71
CA GLY A 85 0.64 7.15 -11.33
C GLY A 85 0.84 6.01 -10.33
N GLY A 86 1.06 6.34 -9.07
CA GLY A 86 1.05 5.39 -7.97
C GLY A 86 2.40 5.14 -7.32
N PHE A 87 2.53 3.94 -6.80
CA PHE A 87 3.66 3.50 -5.99
C PHE A 87 4.24 2.22 -6.55
N ARG A 88 5.55 2.07 -6.40
CA ARG A 88 6.29 0.91 -6.87
C ARG A 88 7.17 0.37 -5.76
N TYR A 89 7.09 -0.95 -5.54
CA TYR A 89 7.95 -1.69 -4.65
C TYR A 89 8.83 -2.64 -5.45
N TYR A 90 10.08 -2.70 -5.09
CA TYR A 90 11.08 -3.58 -5.68
C TYR A 90 11.44 -4.67 -4.69
N LEU A 91 11.38 -5.92 -5.14
CA LEU A 91 11.79 -7.07 -4.37
C LEU A 91 12.90 -7.81 -5.11
N LYS A 92 13.83 -8.37 -4.35
CA LYS A 92 14.92 -9.18 -4.86
C LYS A 92 14.75 -10.63 -4.43
N VAL A 93 14.92 -11.54 -5.36
CA VAL A 93 15.00 -12.98 -5.11
C VAL A 93 16.45 -13.30 -4.72
N ILE A 94 16.65 -13.87 -3.55
CA ILE A 94 17.94 -14.27 -3.01
C ILE A 94 17.92 -15.77 -2.79
N PHE A 95 18.90 -16.48 -3.29
CA PHE A 95 19.09 -17.91 -3.06
C PHE A 95 20.58 -18.26 -3.05
N THR A 96 20.94 -19.28 -2.29
CA THR A 96 22.34 -19.72 -2.14
C THR A 96 22.56 -21.07 -2.84
N HIS A 97 21.67 -22.03 -2.64
CA HIS A 97 21.87 -23.40 -3.12
C HIS A 97 20.88 -23.82 -4.20
N PHE A 98 19.63 -23.40 -4.09
CA PHE A 98 18.55 -23.80 -4.99
C PHE A 98 17.95 -22.58 -5.68
N PRO A 99 17.95 -22.51 -7.03
CA PRO A 99 17.40 -21.37 -7.75
C PRO A 99 15.88 -21.31 -7.53
N ILE A 100 15.41 -20.20 -6.94
CA ILE A 100 13.99 -19.94 -6.71
C ILE A 100 13.36 -19.52 -8.03
N SER A 101 12.29 -20.19 -8.44
CA SER A 101 11.52 -19.82 -9.61
C SER A 101 10.26 -19.08 -9.20
N VAL A 102 10.02 -17.91 -9.79
CA VAL A 102 8.86 -17.06 -9.52
C VAL A 102 8.08 -16.86 -10.80
N LYS A 103 6.78 -17.13 -10.75
CA LYS A 103 5.85 -16.95 -11.89
C LYS A 103 4.58 -16.23 -11.41
N VAL A 104 4.05 -15.36 -12.24
CA VAL A 104 2.75 -14.73 -12.03
C VAL A 104 1.70 -15.55 -12.75
N ALA A 105 0.70 -16.02 -12.01
CA ALA A 105 -0.43 -16.80 -12.53
C ALA A 105 -1.75 -16.16 -12.09
N GLY A 106 -2.35 -15.36 -12.99
CA GLY A 106 -3.59 -14.63 -12.67
C GLY A 106 -3.41 -13.68 -11.47
N ASN A 107 -4.14 -13.92 -10.40
CA ASN A 107 -4.11 -13.11 -9.18
C ASN A 107 -3.17 -13.65 -8.09
N GLU A 108 -2.23 -14.53 -8.46
CA GLU A 108 -1.28 -15.12 -7.51
C GLU A 108 0.14 -15.09 -8.08
N VAL A 109 1.10 -14.93 -7.19
CA VAL A 109 2.51 -15.19 -7.46
C VAL A 109 2.83 -16.57 -6.94
N GLN A 110 3.31 -17.44 -7.84
CA GLN A 110 3.74 -18.80 -7.53
C GLN A 110 5.26 -18.83 -7.37
N ILE A 111 5.71 -19.38 -6.26
CA ILE A 111 7.12 -19.46 -5.88
C ILE A 111 7.45 -20.94 -5.68
N SER A 112 8.39 -21.45 -6.44
CA SER A 112 8.79 -22.85 -6.42
C SER A 112 10.28 -23.02 -6.16
N ASN A 113 10.62 -24.20 -5.68
CA ASN A 113 12.01 -24.59 -5.37
C ASN A 113 12.68 -23.77 -4.26
N LEU A 114 11.90 -23.20 -3.33
CA LEU A 114 12.46 -22.53 -2.15
C LEU A 114 13.12 -23.59 -1.26
N ILE A 115 14.44 -23.49 -1.06
CA ILE A 115 15.26 -24.49 -0.32
C ILE A 115 15.02 -25.93 -0.82
N GLY A 116 14.80 -26.14 -2.11
CA GLY A 116 14.52 -27.45 -2.67
C GLY A 116 13.13 -28.02 -2.35
N GLU A 117 12.20 -27.23 -1.84
CA GLU A 117 10.83 -27.66 -1.58
C GLU A 117 10.12 -28.07 -2.89
N LYS A 118 9.44 -29.20 -2.87
CA LYS A 118 8.59 -29.66 -3.99
C LYS A 118 7.26 -28.90 -4.08
N ASN A 119 6.80 -28.34 -2.96
CA ASN A 119 5.55 -27.60 -2.89
C ASN A 119 5.70 -26.19 -3.47
N VAL A 120 4.69 -25.73 -4.21
CA VAL A 120 4.62 -24.36 -4.71
C VAL A 120 3.99 -23.47 -3.66
N ARG A 121 4.70 -22.46 -3.20
CA ARG A 121 4.16 -21.42 -2.33
C ARG A 121 3.43 -20.38 -3.16
N ARG A 122 2.35 -19.83 -2.61
CA ARG A 122 1.48 -18.89 -3.32
C ARG A 122 1.33 -17.59 -2.52
N ALA A 123 1.43 -16.48 -3.21
CA ALA A 123 1.18 -15.15 -2.65
C ALA A 123 0.06 -14.47 -3.44
N LYS A 124 -0.97 -14.01 -2.73
CA LYS A 124 -2.13 -13.34 -3.35
C LYS A 124 -1.75 -11.93 -3.79
N ILE A 125 -2.11 -11.59 -5.03
CA ILE A 125 -2.05 -10.23 -5.58
C ILE A 125 -3.38 -9.54 -5.30
N LEU A 126 -3.33 -8.33 -4.74
CA LEU A 126 -4.54 -7.54 -4.47
C LEU A 126 -5.05 -6.86 -5.75
N PRO A 127 -6.38 -6.62 -5.85
CA PRO A 127 -6.97 -5.98 -7.02
C PRO A 127 -6.39 -4.60 -7.29
N GLY A 128 -6.06 -4.32 -8.57
CA GLY A 128 -5.48 -3.06 -9.00
C GLY A 128 -3.95 -2.97 -8.82
N VAL A 129 -3.30 -4.09 -8.49
CA VAL A 129 -1.84 -4.18 -8.39
C VAL A 129 -1.31 -5.04 -9.52
N LYS A 130 -0.25 -4.56 -10.17
CA LYS A 130 0.48 -5.27 -11.21
C LYS A 130 1.80 -5.79 -10.66
N VAL A 131 2.09 -7.04 -10.92
CA VAL A 131 3.36 -7.68 -10.55
C VAL A 131 4.10 -8.08 -11.82
N THR A 132 5.34 -7.67 -11.93
CA THR A 132 6.22 -7.99 -13.06
C THR A 132 7.48 -8.67 -12.53
N VAL A 133 7.82 -9.83 -13.07
CA VAL A 133 9.03 -10.59 -12.71
C VAL A 133 10.05 -10.45 -13.83
N LYS A 134 11.25 -10.01 -13.49
CA LYS A 134 12.39 -9.85 -14.41
C LYS A 134 13.63 -10.55 -13.83
N GLY A 135 13.76 -11.83 -14.12
CA GLY A 135 14.85 -12.63 -13.53
C GLY A 135 14.71 -12.71 -12.01
N GLU A 136 15.67 -12.15 -11.29
CA GLU A 136 15.67 -12.10 -9.81
C GLU A 136 14.96 -10.87 -9.25
N ASP A 137 14.61 -9.90 -10.09
CA ASP A 137 13.91 -8.69 -9.65
C ASP A 137 12.40 -8.82 -9.87
N ILE A 138 11.65 -8.46 -8.84
CA ILE A 138 10.20 -8.41 -8.88
C ILE A 138 9.77 -6.97 -8.63
N VAL A 139 8.92 -6.46 -9.51
CA VAL A 139 8.37 -5.12 -9.42
C VAL A 139 6.88 -5.22 -9.16
N VAL A 140 6.43 -4.59 -8.10
CA VAL A 140 5.01 -4.51 -7.69
C VAL A 140 4.57 -3.06 -7.77
N GLU A 141 3.58 -2.76 -8.60
CA GLU A 141 3.14 -1.37 -8.84
C GLU A 141 1.62 -1.23 -8.86
N GLY A 142 1.13 -0.06 -8.48
CA GLY A 142 -0.29 0.28 -8.48
C GLY A 142 -0.56 1.65 -7.88
N LEU A 143 -1.79 2.11 -8.02
CA LEU A 143 -2.19 3.44 -7.55
C LEU A 143 -2.25 3.53 -6.02
N ASP A 144 -2.70 2.47 -5.35
CA ASP A 144 -2.92 2.44 -3.91
C ASP A 144 -1.71 1.84 -3.18
N ILE A 145 -0.99 2.69 -2.44
CA ILE A 145 0.19 2.28 -1.66
C ILE A 145 -0.10 1.10 -0.73
N GLU A 146 -1.30 1.04 -0.12
CA GLU A 146 -1.65 -0.03 0.82
C GLU A 146 -1.73 -1.38 0.10
N LYS A 147 -2.41 -1.41 -1.05
CA LYS A 147 -2.55 -2.63 -1.85
C LYS A 147 -1.22 -3.08 -2.43
N VAL A 148 -0.40 -2.14 -2.89
CA VAL A 148 0.93 -2.43 -3.43
C VAL A 148 1.85 -2.97 -2.33
N ALA A 149 1.93 -2.28 -1.19
CA ALA A 149 2.74 -2.71 -0.05
C ALA A 149 2.28 -4.05 0.54
N GLN A 150 0.95 -4.26 0.66
CA GLN A 150 0.41 -5.53 1.14
C GLN A 150 0.71 -6.68 0.18
N THR A 151 0.64 -6.43 -1.14
CA THR A 151 1.01 -7.45 -2.15
C THR A 151 2.51 -7.78 -2.06
N ALA A 152 3.37 -6.78 -1.96
CA ALA A 152 4.80 -6.98 -1.76
C ALA A 152 5.08 -7.77 -0.48
N ALA A 153 4.44 -7.42 0.62
CA ALA A 153 4.54 -8.14 1.89
C ALA A 153 4.01 -9.58 1.82
N ASN A 154 2.95 -9.83 1.03
CA ASN A 154 2.44 -11.18 0.82
C ASN A 154 3.49 -12.07 0.11
N ILE A 155 4.20 -11.51 -0.88
CA ILE A 155 5.28 -12.23 -1.60
C ILE A 155 6.44 -12.53 -0.64
N GLU A 156 6.89 -11.53 0.13
CA GLU A 156 7.96 -11.70 1.11
C GLU A 156 7.58 -12.72 2.19
N ARG A 157 6.36 -12.66 2.75
CA ARG A 157 5.88 -13.62 3.75
C ARG A 157 5.74 -15.03 3.22
N ALA A 158 5.38 -15.21 1.94
CA ALA A 158 5.27 -16.52 1.33
C ALA A 158 6.63 -17.25 1.28
N THR A 159 7.74 -16.52 1.27
CA THR A 159 9.09 -17.07 1.28
C THR A 159 9.72 -17.16 2.67
N LYS A 160 8.97 -16.84 3.72
CA LYS A 160 9.49 -16.93 5.09
C LYS A 160 9.88 -18.37 5.42
N ILE A 161 11.14 -18.56 5.79
CA ILE A 161 11.72 -19.81 6.22
C ILE A 161 11.71 -19.88 7.74
N THR A 162 11.30 -21.01 8.29
CA THR A 162 11.30 -21.28 9.74
C THR A 162 12.12 -22.54 10.02
N GLY A 163 12.82 -22.57 11.14
CA GLY A 163 13.64 -23.73 11.55
C GLY A 163 15.05 -23.78 10.98
N PHE A 164 15.46 -22.76 10.21
CA PHE A 164 16.81 -22.64 9.67
C PHE A 164 17.52 -21.40 10.21
N ASP A 165 18.84 -21.46 10.32
CA ASP A 165 19.64 -20.29 10.70
C ASP A 165 19.73 -19.32 9.51
N LYS A 166 19.15 -18.14 9.64
CA LYS A 166 19.11 -17.10 8.60
C LYS A 166 20.50 -16.55 8.24
N ARG A 167 21.51 -16.77 9.06
CA ARG A 167 22.90 -16.37 8.72
C ARG A 167 23.50 -17.28 7.68
N VAL A 168 23.00 -18.52 7.56
CA VAL A 168 23.45 -19.53 6.59
C VAL A 168 22.46 -19.62 5.41
N PHE A 169 21.16 -19.64 5.71
CA PHE A 169 20.06 -19.75 4.74
C PHE A 169 19.33 -18.41 4.61
N ALA A 170 19.91 -17.52 3.81
CA ALA A 170 19.29 -16.22 3.51
C ALA A 170 18.30 -16.27 2.33
N ASP A 171 17.92 -17.48 1.91
CA ASP A 171 17.04 -17.71 0.76
C ASP A 171 15.65 -17.11 0.99
N GLY A 172 15.13 -16.43 -0.02
CA GLY A 172 13.81 -15.80 0.06
C GLY A 172 13.65 -14.64 -0.91
N ILE A 173 12.53 -13.94 -0.79
CA ILE A 173 12.25 -12.73 -1.55
C ILE A 173 12.13 -11.59 -0.55
N TYR A 174 12.85 -10.50 -0.78
CA TYR A 174 12.95 -9.38 0.15
C TYR A 174 12.63 -8.05 -0.53
N ILE A 175 11.84 -7.22 0.15
CA ILE A 175 11.60 -5.84 -0.27
C ILE A 175 12.88 -5.02 0.02
N TYR A 176 13.43 -4.34 -0.99
CA TYR A 176 14.63 -3.52 -0.81
C TYR A 176 14.47 -2.05 -1.17
N LYS A 177 13.45 -1.70 -1.95
CA LYS A 177 13.22 -0.32 -2.36
C LYS A 177 11.72 -0.04 -2.55
N MET A 178 11.33 1.19 -2.22
CA MET A 178 10.02 1.74 -2.54
C MET A 178 10.21 3.11 -3.18
N GLU A 179 9.42 3.43 -4.19
CA GLU A 179 9.40 4.75 -4.81
C GLU A 179 8.00 5.15 -5.26
N VAL A 180 7.78 6.45 -5.39
CA VAL A 180 6.61 7.02 -6.04
C VAL A 180 6.88 7.06 -7.55
N ILE A 181 5.93 6.61 -8.36
CA ILE A 181 6.04 6.65 -9.83
C ILE A 181 5.92 8.11 -10.26
N SER A 182 6.87 8.59 -11.00
CA SER A 182 6.92 9.97 -11.54
C SER A 182 6.59 9.97 -13.02
#